data_d602fbb95c8f8cb5fd4515c0288e527e
#
_entry.id   d602fbb95c8f8cb5fd4515c0288e527e
#
_cell.length_a   1.000
_cell.length_b   1.000
_cell.length_c   1.000
_cell.angle_alpha   90.00
_cell.angle_beta   90.00
_cell.angle_gamma   90.00
#
_symmetry.space_group_name_H-M   'P 1'
#
loop_
_entity.id
_entity.type
_entity.pdbx_description
1 polymer ?
#
loop_
_entity_poly.entity_id
_entity_poly.type
_entity_poly.pdbx_seq_one_letter_code
_entity_poly.pdbx_strand_id
1 'polypeptide(L)'
;IGGFAWMAMKKKKWESFEETALVSQPSRVDAISGATGRAQFSTLEDLKQKVPMGKIKGYEISRLMCGGNLISGYAHSRDLIYVSHLVQSYFSDEKVLETFKLCEAVGINTMIVRVDNNTLRVLEKYRKRNGTMQWIAQCKVTDDDLKSDFDAAVANGAIGIYLQGGICDTCVREDNISLILKSLDYMKKYDKVIHGLAAHDIRVIIESEKHGLEPDFFMKTLNSGNYWTAGPRLIEDAAWVPDPNSVVDPEYGANDNDNIWSTTPQQTVEFMKEVEKPWIAYKVLGAGAISPQEGFKYAFDSGADFTCVGMFDWQIVEDANITSDVLNGGLERTRPWWG
;
A
#
# COMPACT_ATOMS: atom_id res chain seq x y z
N ILE A 1 54.03 5.26 -18.16
CA ILE A 1 53.11 6.33 -18.62
C ILE A 1 52.08 5.77 -19.62
N GLY A 2 52.45 4.80 -20.49
CA GLY A 2 51.56 4.22 -21.50
C GLY A 2 50.37 3.41 -20.93
N GLY A 3 50.52 2.77 -19.79
CA GLY A 3 49.48 1.92 -19.20
C GLY A 3 48.25 2.71 -18.68
N PHE A 4 48.49 3.89 -18.11
CA PHE A 4 47.43 4.74 -17.62
C PHE A 4 46.60 5.39 -18.75
N ALA A 5 47.25 5.79 -19.82
CA ALA A 5 46.58 6.35 -21.00
C ALA A 5 45.72 5.28 -21.70
N TRP A 6 46.19 4.03 -21.74
CA TRP A 6 45.45 2.90 -22.30
C TRP A 6 44.22 2.54 -21.45
N MET A 7 44.35 2.53 -20.12
CA MET A 7 43.21 2.32 -19.21
C MET A 7 42.19 3.46 -19.32
N ALA A 8 42.65 4.72 -19.44
CA ALA A 8 41.76 5.87 -19.58
C ALA A 8 41.00 5.86 -20.92
N MET A 9 41.62 5.40 -22.00
CA MET A 9 40.94 5.25 -23.29
C MET A 9 39.97 4.06 -23.32
N LYS A 10 40.28 2.97 -22.62
CA LYS A 10 39.34 1.85 -22.46
C LYS A 10 38.17 2.21 -21.59
N LYS A 11 38.37 3.01 -20.55
CA LYS A 11 37.28 3.47 -19.67
C LYS A 11 36.21 4.30 -20.40
N LYS A 12 36.56 4.96 -21.49
CA LYS A 12 35.60 5.72 -22.32
C LYS A 12 34.75 4.84 -23.26
N LYS A 13 35.07 3.58 -23.41
CA LYS A 13 34.34 2.64 -24.29
C LYS A 13 33.82 1.40 -23.56
N TRP A 14 34.01 1.34 -22.24
CA TRP A 14 33.57 0.20 -21.46
C TRP A 14 32.21 0.55 -20.86
N GLU A 15 31.18 -0.09 -21.33
CA GLU A 15 29.88 -0.15 -20.73
C GLU A 15 29.72 -1.52 -20.09
N SER A 16 29.23 -1.59 -18.87
CA SER A 16 28.95 -2.86 -18.24
C SER A 16 27.80 -3.56 -18.97
N PHE A 17 27.76 -4.87 -18.89
CA PHE A 17 26.64 -5.63 -19.43
C PHE A 17 25.33 -5.21 -18.79
N GLU A 18 25.37 -4.91 -17.52
CA GLU A 18 24.23 -4.40 -16.76
C GLU A 18 23.78 -3.03 -17.24
N GLU A 19 24.71 -2.09 -17.49
CA GLU A 19 24.38 -0.77 -18.04
C GLU A 19 23.73 -0.87 -19.42
N THR A 20 24.25 -1.77 -20.26
CA THR A 20 23.68 -2.02 -21.59
C THR A 20 22.29 -2.65 -21.49
N ALA A 21 22.08 -3.57 -20.56
CA ALA A 21 20.78 -4.18 -20.31
C ALA A 21 19.75 -3.17 -19.75
N LEU A 22 20.17 -2.25 -18.88
CA LEU A 22 19.36 -1.18 -18.34
C LEU A 22 18.89 -0.20 -19.43
N VAL A 23 19.77 0.19 -20.34
CA VAL A 23 19.44 1.10 -21.45
C VAL A 23 18.53 0.43 -22.48
N SER A 24 18.67 -0.87 -22.69
CA SER A 24 17.86 -1.60 -23.69
C SER A 24 16.46 -1.99 -23.21
N GLN A 25 16.17 -1.96 -21.91
CA GLN A 25 14.87 -2.33 -21.35
C GLN A 25 14.45 -1.41 -20.18
N PRO A 26 14.26 -0.12 -20.39
CA PRO A 26 14.01 0.83 -19.30
C PRO A 26 12.72 0.56 -18.52
N SER A 27 11.75 -0.13 -19.10
CA SER A 27 10.45 -0.43 -18.48
C SER A 27 10.40 -1.74 -17.68
N ARG A 28 11.49 -2.50 -17.62
CA ARG A 28 11.53 -3.82 -16.97
C ARG A 28 12.62 -3.96 -15.91
N VAL A 29 13.23 -2.87 -15.55
CA VAL A 29 14.30 -2.89 -14.56
C VAL A 29 13.71 -2.67 -13.19
N ASP A 30 13.81 -3.66 -12.34
CA ASP A 30 13.36 -3.60 -10.95
C ASP A 30 14.33 -2.88 -10.01
N ALA A 31 15.54 -2.60 -10.50
CA ALA A 31 16.54 -1.83 -9.77
C ALA A 31 17.37 -0.95 -10.71
N ILE A 32 17.42 0.34 -10.43
CA ILE A 32 18.40 1.24 -11.01
C ILE A 32 19.65 1.17 -10.14
N SER A 33 20.79 0.74 -10.71
CA SER A 33 22.04 0.83 -9.97
C SER A 33 22.34 2.30 -9.69
N GLY A 34 22.60 2.64 -8.43
CA GLY A 34 22.80 4.04 -8.00
C GLY A 34 23.93 4.78 -8.73
N ALA A 35 24.78 4.07 -9.47
CA ALA A 35 25.85 4.65 -10.27
C ALA A 35 25.37 5.15 -11.64
N THR A 36 24.27 4.61 -12.17
CA THR A 36 23.75 4.91 -13.52
C THR A 36 22.46 5.71 -13.51
N GLY A 37 21.70 5.64 -12.43
CA GLY A 37 20.44 6.38 -12.26
C GLY A 37 20.67 7.77 -11.68
N ARG A 38 20.37 8.81 -12.43
CA ARG A 38 20.12 10.13 -11.83
C ARG A 38 18.68 10.15 -11.37
N ALA A 39 18.45 10.01 -10.07
CA ALA A 39 17.15 10.25 -9.51
C ALA A 39 16.77 11.72 -9.73
N GLN A 40 15.82 11.98 -10.60
CA GLN A 40 15.17 13.29 -10.71
C GLN A 40 13.97 13.26 -9.77
N PHE A 41 14.05 14.00 -8.70
CA PHE A 41 12.92 14.13 -7.77
C PHE A 41 12.02 15.26 -8.23
N SER A 42 10.73 14.98 -8.38
CA SER A 42 9.73 16.00 -8.63
C SER A 42 9.56 16.90 -7.39
N THR A 43 9.41 18.19 -7.62
CA THR A 43 9.14 19.21 -6.61
C THR A 43 7.69 19.67 -6.69
N LEU A 44 7.23 20.48 -5.75
CA LEU A 44 5.87 21.06 -5.83
C LEU A 44 5.65 21.93 -7.08
N GLU A 45 6.71 22.45 -7.70
CA GLU A 45 6.62 23.19 -8.96
C GLU A 45 6.24 22.29 -10.14
N ASP A 46 6.53 20.98 -10.03
CA ASP A 46 6.20 19.97 -11.05
C ASP A 46 4.78 19.42 -10.88
N LEU A 47 4.04 19.82 -9.84
CA LEU A 47 2.69 19.36 -9.58
C LEU A 47 1.73 19.82 -10.69
N LYS A 48 1.18 18.89 -11.45
CA LYS A 48 0.24 19.18 -12.54
C LYS A 48 -1.15 19.55 -12.01
N GLN A 49 -1.64 18.75 -11.06
CA GLN A 49 -2.92 18.96 -10.40
C GLN A 49 -2.97 18.20 -9.07
N LYS A 50 -3.87 18.58 -8.18
CA LYS A 50 -4.09 17.89 -6.93
C LYS A 50 -4.75 16.52 -7.18
N VAL A 51 -4.44 15.57 -6.30
CA VAL A 51 -5.05 14.24 -6.35
C VAL A 51 -6.58 14.34 -6.29
N PRO A 52 -7.30 13.68 -7.22
CA PRO A 52 -8.76 13.64 -7.20
C PRO A 52 -9.33 12.98 -5.96
N MET A 53 -10.56 13.38 -5.61
CA MET A 53 -11.26 12.89 -4.42
C MET A 53 -12.33 11.85 -4.77
N GLY A 54 -12.63 11.00 -3.80
CA GLY A 54 -13.82 10.16 -3.70
C GLY A 54 -14.49 10.36 -2.35
N LYS A 55 -15.44 9.49 -1.99
CA LYS A 55 -16.17 9.61 -0.71
C LYS A 55 -16.37 8.25 -0.07
N ILE A 56 -16.22 8.18 1.25
CA ILE A 56 -16.68 7.03 2.06
C ILE A 56 -17.53 7.59 3.19
N LYS A 57 -18.77 7.13 3.32
CA LYS A 57 -19.72 7.57 4.39
C LYS A 57 -19.78 9.10 4.55
N GLY A 58 -19.71 9.85 3.45
CA GLY A 58 -19.77 11.31 3.44
C GLY A 58 -18.44 12.05 3.65
N TYR A 59 -17.38 11.38 4.05
CA TYR A 59 -16.04 11.95 4.11
C TYR A 59 -15.42 12.01 2.71
N GLU A 60 -14.88 13.17 2.35
CA GLU A 60 -14.06 13.31 1.14
C GLU A 60 -12.67 12.72 1.40
N ILE A 61 -12.25 11.81 0.54
CA ILE A 61 -11.00 11.03 0.67
C ILE A 61 -10.26 11.07 -0.65
N SER A 62 -8.97 11.39 -0.60
CA SER A 62 -8.12 11.40 -1.80
C SER A 62 -8.00 9.99 -2.40
N ARG A 63 -8.08 9.88 -3.73
CA ARG A 63 -7.94 8.60 -4.47
C ARG A 63 -6.61 7.90 -4.21
N LEU A 64 -5.55 8.66 -3.89
CA LEU A 64 -4.28 8.18 -3.36
C LEU A 64 -4.20 8.54 -1.88
N MET A 65 -3.94 7.56 -1.03
CA MET A 65 -3.79 7.72 0.42
C MET A 65 -2.34 7.45 0.83
N CYS A 66 -1.88 8.18 1.84
CA CYS A 66 -0.57 7.96 2.43
C CYS A 66 -0.58 6.73 3.33
N GLY A 67 0.13 5.67 2.94
CA GLY A 67 0.32 4.46 3.72
C GLY A 67 1.35 4.62 4.83
N GLY A 68 1.09 4.06 6.00
CA GLY A 68 1.87 4.27 7.20
C GLY A 68 3.05 3.34 7.42
N ASN A 69 3.23 2.29 6.62
CA ASN A 69 4.26 1.29 6.91
C ASN A 69 5.68 1.87 6.88
N LEU A 70 6.03 2.64 5.85
CA LEU A 70 7.34 3.30 5.78
C LEU A 70 7.54 4.24 6.97
N ILE A 71 6.57 5.07 7.25
CA ILE A 71 6.58 6.07 8.34
C ILE A 71 6.75 5.39 9.71
N SER A 72 6.20 4.22 9.89
CA SER A 72 6.29 3.44 11.13
C SER A 72 7.49 2.47 11.17
N GLY A 73 8.31 2.46 10.12
CA GLY A 73 9.48 1.58 10.02
C GLY A 73 9.17 0.11 9.71
N TYR A 74 7.96 -0.17 9.23
CA TYR A 74 7.53 -1.51 8.78
C TYR A 74 7.57 -1.59 7.26
N ALA A 75 8.76 -1.66 6.69
CA ALA A 75 8.90 -1.81 5.25
C ALA A 75 8.49 -3.22 4.81
N HIS A 76 7.72 -3.31 3.72
CA HIS A 76 7.64 -4.53 2.94
C HIS A 76 8.89 -4.58 2.08
N SER A 77 9.89 -5.31 2.50
CA SER A 77 11.23 -5.21 1.93
C SER A 77 11.64 -6.45 1.16
N ARG A 78 10.69 -7.33 0.88
CA ARG A 78 10.97 -8.62 0.27
C ARG A 78 11.95 -9.40 1.17
N ASP A 79 13.06 -9.90 0.62
CA ASP A 79 14.14 -10.57 1.34
C ASP A 79 15.24 -9.63 1.89
N LEU A 80 15.05 -8.32 1.75
CA LEU A 80 16.03 -7.30 2.16
C LEU A 80 15.84 -6.89 3.63
N ILE A 81 16.27 -7.72 4.56
CA ILE A 81 16.03 -7.57 6.00
C ILE A 81 16.55 -6.26 6.63
N TYR A 82 17.52 -5.61 5.99
CA TYR A 82 18.10 -4.34 6.50
C TYR A 82 17.23 -3.12 6.18
N VAL A 83 16.25 -3.23 5.28
CA VAL A 83 15.45 -2.08 4.81
C VAL A 83 14.64 -1.48 5.94
N SER A 84 14.06 -2.27 6.84
CA SER A 84 13.32 -1.76 8.00
C SER A 84 14.16 -0.83 8.87
N HIS A 85 15.42 -1.18 9.14
CA HIS A 85 16.34 -0.32 9.89
C HIS A 85 16.69 0.98 9.15
N LEU A 86 16.87 0.91 7.83
CA LEU A 86 17.11 2.11 7.02
C LEU A 86 15.90 3.03 7.06
N VAL A 87 14.71 2.50 6.90
CA VAL A 87 13.44 3.25 6.93
C VAL A 87 13.22 3.88 8.31
N GLN A 88 13.45 3.15 9.40
CA GLN A 88 13.37 3.70 10.76
C GLN A 88 14.38 4.83 10.99
N SER A 89 15.57 4.73 10.40
CA SER A 89 16.59 5.79 10.51
C SER A 89 16.23 7.01 9.65
N TYR A 90 15.55 6.82 8.53
CA TYR A 90 15.13 7.90 7.64
C TYR A 90 13.94 8.69 8.19
N PHE A 91 12.90 8.01 8.63
CA PHE A 91 11.66 8.62 9.09
C PHE A 91 11.74 9.04 10.57
N SER A 92 12.55 10.06 10.83
CA SER A 92 12.45 10.80 12.10
C SER A 92 11.08 11.49 12.22
N ASP A 93 10.67 11.90 13.41
CA ASP A 93 9.44 12.65 13.61
C ASP A 93 9.30 13.85 12.66
N GLU A 94 10.37 14.65 12.54
CA GLU A 94 10.38 15.81 11.65
C GLU A 94 10.18 15.40 10.19
N LYS A 95 10.83 14.33 9.75
CA LYS A 95 10.68 13.81 8.38
C LYS A 95 9.25 13.31 8.12
N VAL A 96 8.62 12.66 9.10
CA VAL A 96 7.21 12.26 8.99
C VAL A 96 6.29 13.50 8.86
N LEU A 97 6.53 14.53 9.68
CA LEU A 97 5.74 15.76 9.62
C LEU A 97 5.91 16.51 8.28
N GLU A 98 7.13 16.54 7.74
CA GLU A 98 7.40 17.09 6.39
C GLU A 98 6.67 16.29 5.32
N THR A 99 6.72 14.95 5.41
CA THR A 99 6.02 14.03 4.49
C THR A 99 4.51 14.28 4.49
N PHE A 100 3.89 14.39 5.66
CA PHE A 100 2.46 14.71 5.76
C PHE A 100 2.10 16.08 5.18
N LYS A 101 2.95 17.08 5.42
CA LYS A 101 2.74 18.42 4.83
C LYS A 101 2.84 18.41 3.31
N LEU A 102 3.75 17.62 2.78
CA LEU A 102 3.88 17.46 1.34
C LEU A 102 2.65 16.71 0.75
N CYS A 103 2.15 15.70 1.45
CA CYS A 103 0.88 15.05 1.10
C CYS A 103 -0.28 16.05 1.02
N GLU A 104 -0.44 16.91 2.04
CA GLU A 104 -1.47 17.98 2.03
C GLU A 104 -1.32 18.91 0.81
N ALA A 105 -0.08 19.29 0.50
CA ALA A 105 0.20 20.22 -0.61
C ALA A 105 -0.23 19.65 -1.98
N VAL A 106 -0.04 18.36 -2.20
CA VAL A 106 -0.44 17.67 -3.44
C VAL A 106 -1.90 17.20 -3.46
N GLY A 107 -2.65 17.42 -2.37
CA GLY A 107 -4.06 17.04 -2.26
C GLY A 107 -4.32 15.64 -1.70
N ILE A 108 -3.31 14.96 -1.16
CA ILE A 108 -3.51 13.73 -0.39
C ILE A 108 -3.98 14.15 1.00
N ASN A 109 -5.25 13.93 1.29
CA ASN A 109 -5.88 14.40 2.52
C ASN A 109 -6.06 13.30 3.57
N THR A 110 -5.72 12.06 3.27
CA THR A 110 -5.98 10.91 4.15
C THR A 110 -4.74 10.02 4.29
N MET A 111 -4.45 9.63 5.51
CA MET A 111 -3.42 8.65 5.84
C MET A 111 -4.02 7.40 6.47
N ILE A 112 -3.40 6.25 6.21
CA ILE A 112 -3.69 4.98 6.86
C ILE A 112 -2.49 4.58 7.68
N VAL A 113 -2.58 4.72 9.00
CA VAL A 113 -1.50 4.44 9.95
C VAL A 113 -2.04 3.57 11.08
N ARG A 114 -1.22 2.67 11.58
CA ARG A 114 -1.57 1.78 12.71
C ARG A 114 -1.72 2.53 14.02
N VAL A 115 -2.45 1.95 14.94
CA VAL A 115 -2.51 2.43 16.32
C VAL A 115 -1.30 1.91 17.10
N ASP A 116 -0.43 2.79 17.54
CA ASP A 116 0.64 2.52 18.48
C ASP A 116 1.13 3.84 19.11
N ASN A 117 1.91 3.74 20.18
CA ASN A 117 2.40 4.90 20.92
C ASN A 117 3.22 5.88 20.04
N ASN A 118 3.96 5.37 19.06
CA ASN A 118 4.75 6.21 18.17
C ASN A 118 3.82 7.02 17.24
N THR A 119 2.85 6.36 16.63
CA THR A 119 1.83 7.01 15.78
C THR A 119 1.08 8.08 16.55
N LEU A 120 0.55 7.75 17.73
CA LEU A 120 -0.20 8.71 18.55
C LEU A 120 0.63 9.94 18.90
N ARG A 121 1.89 9.74 19.29
CA ARG A 121 2.83 10.83 19.59
C ARG A 121 3.11 11.72 18.38
N VAL A 122 3.32 11.12 17.22
CA VAL A 122 3.59 11.87 15.98
C VAL A 122 2.33 12.62 15.51
N LEU A 123 1.15 11.99 15.57
CA LEU A 123 -0.12 12.64 15.26
C LEU A 123 -0.41 13.83 16.18
N GLU A 124 -0.13 13.71 17.48
CA GLU A 124 -0.27 14.84 18.40
C GLU A 124 0.63 16.02 17.98
N LYS A 125 1.91 15.76 17.64
CA LYS A 125 2.83 16.79 17.13
C LYS A 125 2.33 17.40 15.82
N TYR A 126 1.81 16.57 14.92
CA TYR A 126 1.27 16.99 13.65
C TYR A 126 0.08 17.94 13.82
N ARG A 127 -0.89 17.57 14.69
CA ARG A 127 -2.06 18.42 14.99
C ARG A 127 -1.66 19.74 15.65
N LYS A 128 -0.69 19.73 16.56
CA LYS A 128 -0.15 20.96 17.17
C LYS A 128 0.48 21.91 16.14
N ARG A 129 0.87 21.41 14.98
CA ARG A 129 1.40 22.19 13.84
C ARG A 129 0.33 22.48 12.77
N ASN A 130 -0.94 22.43 13.14
CA ASN A 130 -2.10 22.62 12.26
C ASN A 130 -2.15 21.64 11.09
N GLY A 131 -1.74 20.42 11.29
CA GLY A 131 -1.89 19.35 10.31
C GLY A 131 -3.34 18.94 10.13
N THR A 132 -3.79 18.77 8.88
CA THR A 132 -5.20 18.59 8.52
C THR A 132 -5.54 17.23 7.91
N MET A 133 -4.54 16.38 7.60
CA MET A 133 -4.82 15.06 7.06
C MET A 133 -5.74 14.25 7.97
N GLN A 134 -6.70 13.59 7.36
CA GLN A 134 -7.60 12.66 8.00
C GLN A 134 -6.86 11.34 8.30
N TRP A 135 -7.27 10.67 9.35
CA TRP A 135 -6.68 9.41 9.75
C TRP A 135 -7.70 8.27 9.72
N ILE A 136 -7.42 7.24 8.94
CA ILE A 136 -8.07 5.93 9.01
C ILE A 136 -7.10 4.99 9.74
N ALA A 137 -7.50 4.52 10.91
CA ALA A 137 -6.64 3.79 11.82
C ALA A 137 -6.65 2.28 11.57
N GLN A 138 -5.48 1.68 11.39
CA GLN A 138 -5.31 0.24 11.42
C GLN A 138 -5.31 -0.24 12.87
N CYS A 139 -6.32 -1.01 13.24
CA CYS A 139 -6.48 -1.52 14.59
C CYS A 139 -6.21 -3.03 14.66
N LYS A 140 -5.54 -3.44 15.73
CA LYS A 140 -5.35 -4.83 16.09
C LYS A 140 -6.23 -5.18 17.27
N VAL A 141 -6.79 -6.36 17.26
CA VAL A 141 -7.59 -6.89 18.35
C VAL A 141 -7.19 -8.33 18.65
N THR A 142 -7.48 -8.75 19.86
CA THR A 142 -7.40 -10.15 20.30
C THR A 142 -8.69 -10.52 21.02
N ASP A 143 -8.89 -11.78 21.32
CA ASP A 143 -10.04 -12.20 22.14
C ASP A 143 -10.01 -11.56 23.54
N ASP A 144 -8.82 -11.30 24.09
CA ASP A 144 -8.65 -10.67 25.41
C ASP A 144 -8.75 -9.13 25.36
N ASP A 145 -8.44 -8.53 24.20
CA ASP A 145 -8.49 -7.07 24.00
C ASP A 145 -9.12 -6.70 22.65
N LEU A 146 -10.43 -6.57 22.67
CA LEU A 146 -11.24 -6.15 21.52
C LEU A 146 -11.28 -4.62 21.34
N LYS A 147 -10.94 -3.83 22.36
CA LYS A 147 -11.39 -2.44 22.47
C LYS A 147 -10.29 -1.41 22.34
N SER A 148 -9.15 -1.68 22.92
CA SER A 148 -8.12 -0.67 23.17
C SER A 148 -7.70 0.12 21.95
N ASP A 149 -7.42 -0.53 20.82
CA ASP A 149 -7.01 0.15 19.60
C ASP A 149 -8.15 0.99 18.98
N PHE A 150 -9.39 0.46 18.96
CA PHE A 150 -10.53 1.22 18.43
C PHE A 150 -10.81 2.47 19.26
N ASP A 151 -10.84 2.33 20.59
CA ASP A 151 -11.09 3.42 21.50
C ASP A 151 -9.98 4.48 21.44
N ALA A 152 -8.72 4.04 21.39
CA ALA A 152 -7.56 4.93 21.26
C ALA A 152 -7.59 5.69 19.92
N ALA A 153 -7.90 5.00 18.80
CA ALA A 153 -8.00 5.64 17.49
C ALA A 153 -9.05 6.76 17.49
N VAL A 154 -10.26 6.45 17.94
CA VAL A 154 -11.37 7.41 17.94
C VAL A 154 -11.10 8.56 18.92
N ALA A 155 -10.60 8.28 20.11
CA ALA A 155 -10.21 9.30 21.09
C ALA A 155 -9.14 10.28 20.56
N ASN A 156 -8.29 9.83 19.63
CA ASN A 156 -7.26 10.65 18.98
C ASN A 156 -7.66 11.18 17.59
N GLY A 157 -8.97 11.17 17.26
CA GLY A 157 -9.51 11.86 16.09
C GLY A 157 -9.42 11.08 14.78
N ALA A 158 -9.37 9.75 14.83
CA ALA A 158 -9.55 8.95 13.63
C ALA A 158 -10.95 9.15 13.04
N ILE A 159 -11.04 9.38 11.73
CA ILE A 159 -12.32 9.43 11.00
C ILE A 159 -12.78 8.04 10.57
N GLY A 160 -11.88 7.07 10.57
CA GLY A 160 -12.15 5.68 10.23
C GLY A 160 -11.30 4.73 11.06
N ILE A 161 -11.82 3.54 11.31
CA ILE A 161 -11.16 2.44 12.00
C ILE A 161 -11.39 1.16 11.21
N TYR A 162 -10.38 0.30 11.14
CA TYR A 162 -10.55 -0.99 10.50
C TYR A 162 -9.76 -2.10 11.17
N LEU A 163 -10.28 -3.32 11.07
CA LEU A 163 -9.60 -4.50 11.56
C LEU A 163 -8.47 -4.91 10.62
N GLN A 164 -7.27 -5.12 11.17
CA GLN A 164 -6.07 -5.46 10.42
C GLN A 164 -6.24 -6.75 9.59
N GLY A 165 -5.72 -6.72 8.36
CA GLY A 165 -5.87 -7.81 7.40
C GLY A 165 -5.34 -9.15 7.89
N GLY A 166 -4.16 -9.20 8.51
CA GLY A 166 -3.61 -10.45 9.02
C GLY A 166 -4.47 -11.12 10.10
N ILE A 167 -5.21 -10.33 10.88
CA ILE A 167 -6.19 -10.89 11.85
C ILE A 167 -7.39 -11.47 11.11
N CYS A 168 -7.95 -10.73 10.14
CA CYS A 168 -9.06 -11.23 9.34
C CYS A 168 -8.69 -12.50 8.55
N ASP A 169 -7.50 -12.52 7.95
CA ASP A 169 -6.98 -13.66 7.22
C ASP A 169 -6.86 -14.90 8.13
N THR A 170 -6.35 -14.71 9.35
CA THR A 170 -6.24 -15.79 10.35
C THR A 170 -7.61 -16.30 10.77
N CYS A 171 -8.56 -15.41 11.04
CA CYS A 171 -9.93 -15.80 11.38
C CYS A 171 -10.58 -16.69 10.31
N VAL A 172 -10.42 -16.30 9.04
CA VAL A 172 -10.99 -17.08 7.92
C VAL A 172 -10.24 -18.40 7.70
N ARG A 173 -8.91 -18.41 7.82
CA ARG A 173 -8.11 -19.63 7.74
C ARG A 173 -8.49 -20.67 8.79
N GLU A 174 -8.82 -20.20 10.00
CA GLU A 174 -9.20 -21.04 11.13
C GLU A 174 -10.71 -21.35 11.19
N ASP A 175 -11.45 -20.95 10.14
CA ASP A 175 -12.92 -21.08 10.08
C ASP A 175 -13.62 -20.49 11.32
N ASN A 176 -13.07 -19.39 11.84
CA ASN A 176 -13.57 -18.71 13.04
C ASN A 176 -13.72 -17.20 12.83
N ILE A 177 -14.81 -16.79 12.23
CA ILE A 177 -15.11 -15.37 11.98
C ILE A 177 -15.65 -14.61 13.21
N SER A 178 -15.75 -15.28 14.36
CA SER A 178 -16.38 -14.68 15.56
C SER A 178 -15.70 -13.38 16.00
N LEU A 179 -14.38 -13.29 15.87
CA LEU A 179 -13.63 -12.08 16.22
C LEU A 179 -13.92 -10.93 15.23
N ILE A 180 -14.09 -11.22 13.95
CA ILE A 180 -14.51 -10.22 12.94
C ILE A 180 -15.90 -9.69 13.28
N LEU A 181 -16.85 -10.58 13.58
CA LEU A 181 -18.22 -10.21 13.96
C LEU A 181 -18.23 -9.31 15.20
N LYS A 182 -17.54 -9.73 16.28
CA LYS A 182 -17.41 -8.96 17.52
C LYS A 182 -16.78 -7.58 17.26
N SER A 183 -15.77 -7.52 16.42
CA SER A 183 -15.06 -6.28 16.08
C SER A 183 -15.97 -5.30 15.34
N LEU A 184 -16.67 -5.75 14.29
CA LEU A 184 -17.62 -4.89 13.57
C LEU A 184 -18.77 -4.42 14.46
N ASP A 185 -19.32 -5.32 15.28
CA ASP A 185 -20.37 -4.94 16.21
C ASP A 185 -19.89 -3.87 17.22
N TYR A 186 -18.66 -4.03 17.72
CA TYR A 186 -18.08 -3.03 18.60
C TYR A 186 -17.83 -1.69 17.91
N MET A 187 -17.37 -1.69 16.66
CA MET A 187 -17.13 -0.48 15.88
C MET A 187 -18.42 0.33 15.65
N LYS A 188 -19.58 -0.34 15.55
CA LYS A 188 -20.90 0.31 15.34
C LYS A 188 -21.28 1.34 16.41
N LYS A 189 -20.70 1.25 17.62
CA LYS A 189 -20.93 2.28 18.66
C LYS A 189 -20.43 3.67 18.25
N TYR A 190 -19.54 3.74 17.26
CA TYR A 190 -18.98 4.96 16.70
C TYR A 190 -19.66 5.30 15.37
N ASP A 191 -20.93 5.71 15.41
CA ASP A 191 -21.81 5.94 14.26
C ASP A 191 -21.25 6.91 13.20
N LYS A 192 -20.45 7.90 13.63
CA LYS A 192 -19.80 8.90 12.77
C LYS A 192 -18.46 8.46 12.19
N VAL A 193 -17.91 7.37 12.65
CA VAL A 193 -16.62 6.85 12.18
C VAL A 193 -16.85 5.84 11.05
N ILE A 194 -15.96 5.82 10.08
CA ILE A 194 -15.98 4.84 8.99
C ILE A 194 -15.45 3.51 9.53
N HIS A 195 -16.14 2.41 9.25
CA HIS A 195 -15.76 1.07 9.70
C HIS A 195 -15.27 0.22 8.53
N GLY A 196 -14.14 -0.45 8.68
CA GLY A 196 -13.57 -1.26 7.61
C GLY A 196 -13.07 -2.62 8.05
N LEU A 197 -12.90 -3.48 7.06
CA LEU A 197 -12.18 -4.76 7.17
C LEU A 197 -11.03 -4.78 6.16
N ALA A 198 -9.87 -5.26 6.60
CA ALA A 198 -8.76 -5.47 5.68
C ALA A 198 -8.51 -6.97 5.42
N ALA A 199 -7.90 -7.26 4.29
CA ALA A 199 -7.60 -8.64 3.88
C ALA A 199 -6.42 -8.72 2.91
N HIS A 200 -5.64 -9.77 3.01
CA HIS A 200 -4.74 -10.23 1.96
C HIS A 200 -5.45 -11.29 1.11
N ASP A 201 -6.26 -12.13 1.71
CA ASP A 201 -7.04 -13.15 1.05
C ASP A 201 -8.46 -12.68 0.72
N ILE A 202 -8.92 -12.95 -0.51
CA ILE A 202 -10.27 -12.59 -0.95
C ILE A 202 -11.36 -13.32 -0.14
N ARG A 203 -11.06 -14.46 0.46
CA ARG A 203 -12.04 -15.22 1.27
C ARG A 203 -12.57 -14.41 2.44
N VAL A 204 -11.80 -13.47 2.99
CA VAL A 204 -12.29 -12.55 4.04
C VAL A 204 -13.50 -11.75 3.54
N ILE A 205 -13.43 -11.26 2.32
CA ILE A 205 -14.54 -10.49 1.73
C ILE A 205 -15.68 -11.41 1.35
N ILE A 206 -15.39 -12.59 0.77
CA ILE A 206 -16.39 -13.60 0.43
C ILE A 206 -17.19 -14.00 1.67
N GLU A 207 -16.52 -14.35 2.77
CA GLU A 207 -17.20 -14.72 4.01
C GLU A 207 -17.92 -13.51 4.64
N SER A 208 -17.39 -12.31 4.50
CA SER A 208 -18.08 -11.10 4.96
C SER A 208 -19.41 -10.90 4.24
N GLU A 209 -19.43 -10.96 2.91
CA GLU A 209 -20.66 -10.83 2.11
C GLU A 209 -21.63 -12.00 2.40
N LYS A 210 -21.13 -13.22 2.48
CA LYS A 210 -21.94 -14.42 2.80
C LYS A 210 -22.64 -14.34 4.17
N HIS A 211 -22.00 -13.73 5.16
CA HIS A 211 -22.55 -13.54 6.50
C HIS A 211 -23.29 -12.20 6.67
N GLY A 212 -23.46 -11.43 5.60
CA GLY A 212 -24.13 -10.13 5.66
C GLY A 212 -23.42 -9.10 6.53
N LEU A 213 -22.10 -9.13 6.58
CA LEU A 213 -21.32 -8.12 7.28
C LEU A 213 -21.34 -6.82 6.47
N GLU A 214 -21.56 -5.71 7.16
CA GLU A 214 -21.71 -4.40 6.52
C GLU A 214 -20.64 -3.42 6.98
N PRO A 215 -19.33 -3.63 6.61
CA PRO A 215 -18.36 -2.58 6.76
C PRO A 215 -18.67 -1.46 5.76
N ASP A 216 -18.22 -0.24 6.05
CA ASP A 216 -18.33 0.90 5.13
C ASP A 216 -17.33 0.82 3.97
N PHE A 217 -16.27 0.03 4.09
CA PHE A 217 -15.27 -0.24 3.04
C PHE A 217 -14.51 -1.54 3.28
N PHE A 218 -13.94 -2.06 2.21
CA PHE A 218 -12.92 -3.11 2.28
C PHE A 218 -11.55 -2.56 1.90
N MET A 219 -10.52 -2.98 2.64
CA MET A 219 -9.12 -2.74 2.28
C MET A 219 -8.48 -4.07 1.88
N LYS A 220 -8.26 -4.29 0.57
CA LYS A 220 -7.81 -5.57 0.02
C LYS A 220 -6.54 -5.38 -0.81
N THR A 221 -5.55 -6.26 -0.61
CA THR A 221 -4.34 -6.28 -1.43
C THR A 221 -4.67 -6.49 -2.90
N LEU A 222 -3.98 -5.75 -3.75
CA LEU A 222 -4.08 -5.93 -5.18
C LEU A 222 -2.79 -5.49 -5.88
N ASN A 223 -2.18 -6.41 -6.60
CA ASN A 223 -1.20 -6.12 -7.64
C ASN A 223 -1.23 -7.24 -8.67
N SER A 224 -0.61 -7.02 -9.82
CA SER A 224 -0.63 -8.00 -10.92
C SER A 224 0.21 -9.25 -10.66
N GLY A 225 1.07 -9.23 -9.65
CA GLY A 225 2.08 -10.27 -9.44
C GLY A 225 3.17 -10.31 -10.51
N ASN A 226 3.12 -9.42 -11.49
CA ASN A 226 4.08 -9.38 -12.58
C ASN A 226 5.32 -8.54 -12.22
N TYR A 227 6.17 -9.10 -11.37
CA TYR A 227 7.45 -8.51 -11.01
C TYR A 227 8.53 -9.59 -10.83
N TRP A 228 9.78 -9.18 -10.92
CA TRP A 228 10.90 -10.09 -10.74
C TRP A 228 11.02 -10.56 -9.29
N THR A 229 11.25 -11.83 -9.09
CA THR A 229 11.55 -12.42 -7.78
C THR A 229 12.87 -13.18 -7.84
N ALA A 230 13.64 -13.14 -6.75
CA ALA A 230 14.84 -13.94 -6.62
C ALA A 230 14.45 -15.42 -6.46
N GLY A 231 14.57 -16.18 -7.50
CA GLY A 231 14.33 -17.63 -7.50
C GLY A 231 13.79 -18.11 -8.84
N PRO A 232 13.86 -19.40 -9.11
CA PRO A 232 13.31 -19.92 -10.35
C PRO A 232 11.79 -19.70 -10.34
N ARG A 233 11.33 -18.77 -11.19
CA ARG A 233 9.95 -18.80 -11.65
C ARG A 233 9.86 -19.91 -12.68
N LEU A 234 9.43 -21.04 -12.28
CA LEU A 234 8.91 -22.00 -13.23
C LEU A 234 7.51 -21.53 -13.53
N ILE A 235 7.32 -20.88 -14.69
CA ILE A 235 6.01 -20.36 -15.15
C ILE A 235 4.97 -21.49 -15.20
N GLU A 236 5.41 -22.70 -15.38
CA GLU A 236 4.62 -23.93 -15.38
C GLU A 236 4.48 -24.53 -13.98
N ASP A 237 5.31 -24.09 -13.06
CA ASP A 237 5.30 -24.52 -11.68
C ASP A 237 4.47 -23.53 -10.90
N ALA A 238 3.26 -23.94 -10.61
CA ALA A 238 2.37 -23.22 -9.70
C ALA A 238 2.94 -23.11 -8.26
N ALA A 239 4.16 -23.55 -8.03
CA ALA A 239 4.89 -23.38 -6.78
C ALA A 239 4.99 -21.92 -6.33
N TRP A 240 4.67 -21.01 -7.24
CA TRP A 240 4.62 -19.58 -6.95
C TRP A 240 3.21 -19.00 -6.86
N VAL A 241 2.24 -19.74 -7.26
CA VAL A 241 0.84 -19.37 -7.03
C VAL A 241 0.50 -19.85 -5.64
N PRO A 242 0.21 -18.98 -4.68
CA PRO A 242 -0.32 -19.41 -3.40
C PRO A 242 -1.47 -20.38 -3.66
N ASP A 243 -1.55 -21.46 -2.91
CA ASP A 243 -2.69 -22.36 -2.97
C ASP A 243 -3.97 -21.48 -2.93
N PRO A 244 -4.81 -21.51 -3.97
CA PRO A 244 -6.03 -20.70 -3.99
C PRO A 244 -6.96 -21.00 -2.82
N ASN A 245 -6.72 -22.07 -2.08
CA ASN A 245 -7.43 -22.44 -0.88
C ASN A 245 -6.72 -22.04 0.41
N SER A 246 -5.51 -21.45 0.34
CA SER A 246 -4.80 -20.95 1.50
C SER A 246 -4.86 -19.44 1.58
N VAL A 247 -5.10 -18.92 2.78
CA VAL A 247 -5.12 -17.48 3.06
C VAL A 247 -3.71 -16.88 3.00
N VAL A 248 -2.79 -17.61 3.57
CA VAL A 248 -1.36 -17.41 3.48
C VAL A 248 -0.78 -18.80 3.29
N ASP A 249 -0.09 -19.04 2.17
CA ASP A 249 0.66 -20.26 2.02
C ASP A 249 1.62 -20.38 3.22
N PRO A 250 1.56 -21.46 4.01
CA PRO A 250 2.43 -21.61 5.17
C PRO A 250 3.92 -21.58 4.80
N GLU A 251 4.31 -22.06 3.62
CA GLU A 251 5.68 -21.92 3.11
C GLU A 251 5.99 -20.48 2.70
N TYR A 252 4.99 -19.75 2.23
CA TYR A 252 5.06 -18.35 1.87
C TYR A 252 4.94 -17.43 3.06
N GLY A 253 4.00 -17.69 3.94
CA GLY A 253 3.81 -16.96 5.18
C GLY A 253 4.96 -17.16 6.17
N ALA A 254 5.68 -18.27 6.07
CA ALA A 254 6.90 -18.49 6.82
C ALA A 254 8.06 -17.60 6.34
N ASN A 255 7.98 -17.04 5.15
CA ASN A 255 8.92 -16.05 4.64
C ASN A 255 8.33 -14.64 4.81
N ASP A 256 8.27 -14.18 6.04
CA ASP A 256 7.82 -12.83 6.41
C ASP A 256 8.60 -11.71 5.70
N ASN A 257 9.69 -12.05 5.04
CA ASN A 257 10.55 -11.09 4.38
C ASN A 257 9.98 -10.56 3.07
N ASP A 258 9.18 -11.31 2.33
CA ASP A 258 8.64 -10.83 1.06
C ASP A 258 7.34 -10.05 1.21
N ASN A 259 6.40 -10.47 1.92
CA ASN A 259 5.12 -9.80 2.27
C ASN A 259 4.60 -8.68 1.29
N ILE A 260 4.87 -8.80 -0.01
CA ILE A 260 4.43 -7.84 -1.04
C ILE A 260 3.37 -8.40 -1.98
N TRP A 261 3.14 -9.71 -1.94
CA TRP A 261 2.26 -10.43 -2.85
C TRP A 261 0.78 -10.12 -2.62
N SER A 262 0.01 -10.28 -3.67
CA SER A 262 -1.45 -10.29 -3.64
C SER A 262 -1.93 -11.67 -4.07
N THR A 263 -2.55 -12.40 -3.16
CA THR A 263 -3.06 -13.73 -3.48
C THR A 263 -4.22 -13.64 -4.46
N THR A 264 -4.23 -14.52 -5.45
CA THR A 264 -5.33 -14.66 -6.43
C THR A 264 -5.89 -13.34 -6.96
N PRO A 265 -5.07 -12.46 -7.59
CA PRO A 265 -5.53 -11.14 -8.02
C PRO A 265 -6.70 -11.22 -9.02
N GLN A 266 -6.72 -12.20 -9.92
CA GLN A 266 -7.79 -12.40 -10.88
C GLN A 266 -9.12 -12.75 -10.19
N GLN A 267 -9.07 -13.67 -9.22
CA GLN A 267 -10.25 -14.02 -8.40
C GLN A 267 -10.72 -12.81 -7.58
N THR A 268 -9.77 -12.03 -7.05
CA THR A 268 -10.10 -10.80 -6.32
C THR A 268 -10.86 -9.82 -7.22
N VAL A 269 -10.35 -9.55 -8.42
CA VAL A 269 -10.99 -8.63 -9.37
C VAL A 269 -12.38 -9.14 -9.76
N GLU A 270 -12.50 -10.43 -10.04
CA GLU A 270 -13.78 -11.01 -10.44
C GLU A 270 -14.83 -10.93 -9.34
N PHE A 271 -14.47 -11.30 -8.10
CA PHE A 271 -15.40 -11.22 -6.98
C PHE A 271 -15.78 -9.78 -6.62
N MET A 272 -14.82 -8.87 -6.66
CA MET A 272 -15.06 -7.46 -6.32
C MET A 272 -15.99 -6.75 -7.30
N LYS A 273 -16.26 -7.27 -8.49
CA LYS A 273 -17.27 -6.71 -9.41
C LYS A 273 -18.66 -6.66 -8.78
N GLU A 274 -18.99 -7.65 -7.97
CA GLU A 274 -20.29 -7.80 -7.32
C GLU A 274 -20.38 -7.10 -5.95
N VAL A 275 -19.27 -6.61 -5.42
CA VAL A 275 -19.22 -5.98 -4.10
C VAL A 275 -19.58 -4.51 -4.18
N GLU A 276 -20.73 -4.12 -3.63
CA GLU A 276 -21.27 -2.76 -3.64
C GLU A 276 -20.73 -1.90 -2.48
N LYS A 277 -19.43 -1.93 -2.26
CA LYS A 277 -18.75 -1.17 -1.20
C LYS A 277 -17.44 -0.57 -1.70
N PRO A 278 -17.02 0.59 -1.18
CA PRO A 278 -15.70 1.16 -1.49
C PRO A 278 -14.57 0.17 -1.25
N TRP A 279 -13.64 0.11 -2.20
CA TRP A 279 -12.46 -0.72 -2.13
C TRP A 279 -11.18 0.11 -2.10
N ILE A 280 -10.42 0.01 -1.02
CA ILE A 280 -9.08 0.57 -0.89
C ILE A 280 -8.08 -0.53 -1.24
N ALA A 281 -7.41 -0.41 -2.39
CA ALA A 281 -6.35 -1.33 -2.78
C ALA A 281 -5.03 -0.96 -2.11
N TYR A 282 -4.30 -1.94 -1.58
CA TYR A 282 -2.97 -1.75 -1.01
C TYR A 282 -1.99 -2.80 -1.52
N LYS A 283 -0.67 -2.63 -1.26
CA LYS A 283 0.43 -3.40 -1.86
C LYS A 283 0.49 -3.29 -3.39
N VAL A 284 -0.11 -2.26 -3.96
CA VAL A 284 -0.28 -2.09 -5.42
C VAL A 284 1.04 -1.95 -6.17
N LEU A 285 2.10 -1.52 -5.50
CA LEU A 285 3.43 -1.35 -6.08
C LEU A 285 4.39 -2.52 -5.80
N GLY A 286 3.96 -3.57 -5.07
CA GLY A 286 4.82 -4.68 -4.71
C GLY A 286 6.15 -4.24 -4.08
N ALA A 287 6.10 -3.30 -3.12
CA ALA A 287 7.27 -2.68 -2.47
C ALA A 287 8.27 -2.05 -3.47
N GLY A 288 7.77 -1.44 -4.54
CA GLY A 288 8.57 -0.80 -5.59
C GLY A 288 9.00 -1.74 -6.72
N ALA A 289 8.57 -3.00 -6.70
CA ALA A 289 8.82 -3.93 -7.81
C ALA A 289 7.93 -3.66 -9.04
N ILE A 290 6.83 -2.94 -8.84
CA ILE A 290 5.91 -2.50 -9.90
C ILE A 290 5.97 -0.97 -9.95
N SER A 291 6.09 -0.41 -11.15
CA SER A 291 6.11 1.04 -11.31
C SER A 291 4.80 1.67 -10.86
N PRO A 292 4.79 2.91 -10.31
CA PRO A 292 3.56 3.59 -9.93
C PRO A 292 2.57 3.70 -11.09
N GLN A 293 3.04 3.97 -12.30
CA GLN A 293 2.20 4.06 -13.50
C GLN A 293 1.42 2.76 -13.76
N GLU A 294 2.10 1.62 -13.68
CA GLU A 294 1.48 0.30 -13.90
C GLU A 294 0.60 -0.11 -12.72
N GLY A 295 1.11 0.07 -11.48
CA GLY A 295 0.40 -0.35 -10.28
C GLY A 295 -0.89 0.42 -10.05
N PHE A 296 -0.88 1.75 -10.23
CA PHE A 296 -2.09 2.57 -10.07
C PHE A 296 -3.10 2.31 -11.19
N LYS A 297 -2.62 2.22 -12.45
CA LYS A 297 -3.51 1.88 -13.57
C LYS A 297 -4.17 0.52 -13.35
N TYR A 298 -3.38 -0.50 -13.01
CA TYR A 298 -3.92 -1.84 -12.73
C TYR A 298 -4.95 -1.82 -11.60
N ALA A 299 -4.67 -1.12 -10.49
CA ALA A 299 -5.60 -1.05 -9.37
C ALA A 299 -6.92 -0.38 -9.74
N PHE A 300 -6.87 0.77 -10.41
CA PHE A 300 -8.08 1.50 -10.79
C PHE A 300 -8.86 0.83 -11.92
N ASP A 301 -8.21 0.26 -12.92
CA ASP A 301 -8.88 -0.54 -13.97
C ASP A 301 -9.57 -1.77 -13.35
N SER A 302 -8.92 -2.42 -12.40
CA SER A 302 -9.48 -3.56 -11.68
C SER A 302 -10.66 -3.21 -10.76
N GLY A 303 -11.00 -1.94 -10.63
CA GLY A 303 -12.18 -1.48 -9.90
C GLY A 303 -11.92 -0.95 -8.51
N ALA A 304 -10.68 -0.84 -8.05
CA ALA A 304 -10.40 -0.18 -6.77
C ALA A 304 -10.88 1.28 -6.79
N ASP A 305 -11.45 1.74 -5.69
CA ASP A 305 -11.91 3.13 -5.55
C ASP A 305 -10.79 4.04 -5.05
N PHE A 306 -9.88 3.48 -4.27
CA PHE A 306 -8.75 4.18 -3.67
C PHE A 306 -7.51 3.29 -3.67
N THR A 307 -6.33 3.92 -3.64
CA THR A 307 -5.06 3.25 -3.42
C THR A 307 -4.39 3.75 -2.15
N CYS A 308 -3.82 2.83 -1.37
CA CYS A 308 -3.02 3.15 -0.18
C CYS A 308 -1.58 2.75 -0.41
N VAL A 309 -0.68 3.73 -0.41
CA VAL A 309 0.72 3.56 -0.80
C VAL A 309 1.65 4.19 0.23
N GLY A 310 2.63 3.42 0.70
CA GLY A 310 3.77 3.98 1.43
C GLY A 310 4.68 4.73 0.47
N MET A 311 4.95 6.00 0.77
CA MET A 311 5.76 6.88 -0.07
C MET A 311 6.86 7.53 0.76
N PHE A 312 8.04 7.66 0.17
CA PHE A 312 9.02 8.61 0.64
C PHE A 312 8.62 10.03 0.20
N ASP A 313 9.06 11.04 0.93
CA ASP A 313 8.76 12.44 0.62
C ASP A 313 9.07 12.83 -0.84
N TRP A 314 10.18 12.35 -1.38
CA TRP A 314 10.60 12.61 -2.76
C TRP A 314 9.75 11.89 -3.83
N GLN A 315 8.89 10.94 -3.48
CA GLN A 315 7.98 10.25 -4.41
C GLN A 315 6.61 10.93 -4.49
N ILE A 316 6.20 11.68 -3.47
CA ILE A 316 4.81 12.13 -3.28
C ILE A 316 4.29 12.96 -4.46
N VAL A 317 5.09 13.89 -4.98
CA VAL A 317 4.65 14.75 -6.10
C VAL A 317 4.52 13.94 -7.39
N GLU A 318 5.45 13.05 -7.64
CA GLU A 318 5.41 12.18 -8.81
C GLU A 318 4.22 11.21 -8.74
N ASP A 319 4.03 10.54 -7.61
CA ASP A 319 2.91 9.62 -7.40
C ASP A 319 1.54 10.33 -7.48
N ALA A 320 1.45 11.58 -7.02
CA ALA A 320 0.27 12.41 -7.18
C ALA A 320 -0.02 12.74 -8.65
N ASN A 321 1.01 13.11 -9.41
CA ASN A 321 0.89 13.36 -10.85
C ASN A 321 0.47 12.10 -11.61
N ILE A 322 1.13 10.97 -11.33
CA ILE A 322 0.82 9.67 -11.96
C ILE A 322 -0.63 9.26 -11.64
N THR A 323 -1.04 9.37 -10.37
CA THR A 323 -2.43 9.07 -9.98
C THR A 323 -3.42 9.89 -10.77
N SER A 324 -3.16 11.19 -10.89
CA SER A 324 -4.02 12.10 -11.63
C SER A 324 -4.04 11.81 -13.14
N ASP A 325 -2.88 11.54 -13.72
CA ASP A 325 -2.76 11.17 -15.13
C ASP A 325 -3.51 9.87 -15.43
N VAL A 326 -3.38 8.85 -14.57
CA VAL A 326 -4.09 7.57 -14.68
C VAL A 326 -5.61 7.76 -14.61
N LEU A 327 -6.08 8.53 -13.62
CA LEU A 327 -7.52 8.79 -13.44
C LEU A 327 -8.14 9.58 -14.59
N ASN A 328 -7.39 10.48 -15.23
CA ASN A 328 -7.84 11.29 -16.36
C ASN A 328 -7.59 10.62 -17.71
N GLY A 329 -6.73 9.62 -17.78
CA GLY A 329 -6.27 8.98 -19.02
C GLY A 329 -7.25 7.97 -19.66
N GLY A 330 -8.44 7.81 -19.11
CA GLY A 330 -9.42 6.83 -19.57
C GLY A 330 -9.17 5.45 -18.98
N LEU A 331 -9.84 5.15 -17.87
CA LEU A 331 -9.79 3.86 -17.20
C LEU A 331 -10.75 2.85 -17.85
N GLU A 332 -10.33 1.60 -17.91
CA GLU A 332 -11.17 0.46 -18.31
C GLU A 332 -11.64 -0.29 -17.07
N ARG A 333 -12.44 0.39 -16.23
CA ARG A 333 -12.85 -0.15 -14.93
C ARG A 333 -13.77 -1.36 -15.08
N THR A 334 -13.52 -2.37 -14.26
CA THR A 334 -14.32 -3.60 -14.20
C THR A 334 -15.62 -3.44 -13.41
N ARG A 335 -15.76 -2.35 -12.64
CA ARG A 335 -16.93 -2.02 -11.81
C ARG A 335 -17.13 -0.50 -11.69
N PRO A 336 -18.34 -0.01 -11.33
CA PRO A 336 -18.57 1.40 -11.06
C PRO A 336 -17.76 1.88 -9.83
N TRP A 337 -17.70 3.20 -9.63
CA TRP A 337 -17.19 3.80 -8.42
C TRP A 337 -18.19 3.63 -7.28
N TRP A 338 -17.73 3.14 -6.14
CA TRP A 338 -18.49 3.05 -4.90
C TRP A 338 -18.00 4.02 -3.82
N GLY A 339 -16.90 4.69 -4.07
CA GLY A 339 -16.27 5.65 -3.19
C GLY A 339 -15.93 7.00 -3.84
#